data_78ea77d921412246ab33975dc51dcb36
#
_entry.id   78ea77d921412246ab33975dc51dcb36
#
_cell.length_a   1.000
_cell.length_b   1.000
_cell.length_c   1.000
_cell.angle_alpha   90.00
_cell.angle_beta   90.00
_cell.angle_gamma   90.00
#
_symmetry.space_group_name_H-M   'P 1'
#
loop_
_entity.id
_entity.type
_entity.pdbx_description
1 polymer ?
#
loop_
_entity_poly.entity_id
_entity_poly.type
_entity_poly.pdbx_seq_one_letter_code
_entity_poly.pdbx_strand_id
1 'polypeptide(L)'
;MKKPLLLLLVAYALPALAQTHYPTAVADGLEKMAAPCVQAKGSPYFKQALTVADLNIDGLPEYIVDGSRFVCKGAESAINQDGGGTVEIYTGQSDGGARLAFAHAAHGTYLKDDYSYAKAEADIAAGGDPKTAGNLSRLYLIVSGELCRKNSETEPESPCMRPLVWNIEKRQFEFNGVHATIGLSESK
;
A
#
# COMPACT_ATOMS: atom_id res chain seq x y z
N MET A 1 3.71 -28.83 -67.10
CA MET A 1 4.30 -29.01 -65.78
C MET A 1 3.92 -27.78 -64.92
N LYS A 2 2.94 -27.90 -64.00
CA LYS A 2 2.47 -26.80 -63.12
C LYS A 2 3.22 -26.91 -61.80
N LYS A 3 4.00 -25.87 -61.42
CA LYS A 3 4.68 -25.78 -60.09
C LYS A 3 3.69 -25.36 -59.02
N PRO A 4 3.61 -26.04 -57.87
CA PRO A 4 2.80 -25.56 -56.76
C PRO A 4 3.52 -24.42 -56.03
N LEU A 5 2.82 -23.31 -55.84
CA LEU A 5 3.25 -22.16 -55.07
C LEU A 5 3.00 -22.49 -53.58
N LEU A 6 4.08 -22.71 -52.82
CA LEU A 6 4.03 -22.98 -51.39
C LEU A 6 3.88 -21.63 -50.65
N LEU A 7 2.67 -21.32 -50.15
CA LEU A 7 2.44 -20.15 -49.28
C LEU A 7 2.97 -20.47 -47.87
N LEU A 8 4.09 -19.83 -47.50
CA LEU A 8 4.59 -19.85 -46.14
C LEU A 8 3.73 -18.89 -45.28
N LEU A 9 2.86 -19.43 -44.43
CA LEU A 9 2.17 -18.70 -43.40
C LEU A 9 3.15 -18.45 -42.26
N VAL A 10 3.69 -17.21 -42.17
CA VAL A 10 4.48 -16.75 -41.04
C VAL A 10 3.49 -16.35 -39.94
N ALA A 11 3.32 -17.22 -38.95
CA ALA A 11 2.58 -16.89 -37.73
C ALA A 11 3.40 -15.91 -36.90
N TYR A 12 3.04 -14.64 -36.89
CA TYR A 12 3.56 -13.67 -35.95
C TYR A 12 3.00 -13.99 -34.56
N ALA A 13 3.81 -14.61 -33.71
CA ALA A 13 3.54 -14.69 -32.29
C ALA A 13 3.68 -13.27 -31.73
N LEU A 14 2.56 -12.60 -31.49
CA LEU A 14 2.51 -11.35 -30.71
C LEU A 14 2.99 -11.69 -29.30
N PRO A 15 3.97 -10.94 -28.76
CA PRO A 15 4.32 -11.11 -27.37
C PRO A 15 3.07 -10.82 -26.53
N ALA A 16 2.63 -11.79 -25.75
CA ALA A 16 1.61 -11.58 -24.73
C ALA A 16 2.16 -10.51 -23.78
N LEU A 17 1.67 -9.29 -23.90
CA LEU A 17 1.91 -8.27 -22.90
C LEU A 17 1.39 -8.86 -21.60
N ALA A 18 2.29 -9.15 -20.67
CA ALA A 18 1.94 -9.56 -19.33
C ALA A 18 1.14 -8.42 -18.71
N GLN A 19 -0.19 -8.50 -18.77
CA GLN A 19 -1.05 -7.65 -17.97
C GLN A 19 -0.73 -8.00 -16.53
N THR A 20 -0.21 -7.04 -15.77
CA THR A 20 -0.08 -7.16 -14.32
C THR A 20 -1.49 -7.29 -13.75
N HIS A 21 -1.98 -8.51 -13.64
CA HIS A 21 -3.25 -8.79 -13.00
C HIS A 21 -3.02 -8.73 -11.49
N TYR A 22 -3.50 -7.66 -10.89
CA TYR A 22 -3.63 -7.62 -9.42
C TYR A 22 -4.71 -8.62 -8.99
N PRO A 23 -4.61 -9.19 -7.76
CA PRO A 23 -5.69 -9.98 -7.18
C PRO A 23 -7.02 -9.23 -7.23
N THR A 24 -8.11 -9.94 -7.48
CA THR A 24 -9.46 -9.34 -7.65
C THR A 24 -9.81 -8.37 -6.51
N ALA A 25 -9.54 -8.74 -5.26
CA ALA A 25 -9.82 -7.88 -4.11
C ALA A 25 -9.08 -6.54 -4.18
N VAL A 26 -7.84 -6.50 -4.70
CA VAL A 26 -7.07 -5.27 -4.88
C VAL A 26 -7.65 -4.44 -6.03
N ALA A 27 -8.02 -5.10 -7.13
CA ALA A 27 -8.66 -4.43 -8.27
C ALA A 27 -10.00 -3.79 -7.87
N ASP A 28 -10.82 -4.50 -7.11
CA ASP A 28 -12.10 -4.00 -6.58
C ASP A 28 -11.89 -2.80 -5.64
N GLY A 29 -10.86 -2.83 -4.79
CA GLY A 29 -10.48 -1.69 -3.94
C GLY A 29 -10.10 -0.45 -4.75
N LEU A 30 -9.28 -0.62 -5.77
CA LEU A 30 -8.90 0.46 -6.69
C LEU A 30 -10.12 1.02 -7.45
N GLU A 31 -11.01 0.16 -7.93
CA GLU A 31 -12.23 0.57 -8.62
C GLU A 31 -13.17 1.37 -7.69
N LYS A 32 -13.35 0.89 -6.46
CA LYS A 32 -14.14 1.59 -5.44
C LYS A 32 -13.57 2.99 -5.15
N MET A 33 -12.25 3.12 -5.03
CA MET A 33 -11.61 4.43 -4.83
C MET A 33 -11.73 5.33 -6.04
N ALA A 34 -11.76 4.76 -7.25
CA ALA A 34 -11.93 5.50 -8.50
C ALA A 34 -13.35 5.98 -8.76
N ALA A 35 -14.34 5.35 -8.15
CA ALA A 35 -15.74 5.58 -8.47
C ALA A 35 -16.18 7.06 -8.41
N PRO A 36 -15.80 7.88 -7.39
CA PRO A 36 -16.14 9.29 -7.36
C PRO A 36 -15.54 10.07 -8.55
N CYS A 37 -14.30 9.74 -8.94
CA CYS A 37 -13.63 10.34 -10.08
C CYS A 37 -14.37 10.05 -11.40
N VAL A 38 -14.75 8.79 -11.61
CA VAL A 38 -15.48 8.35 -12.81
C VAL A 38 -16.87 9.01 -12.86
N GLN A 39 -17.57 9.08 -11.72
CA GLN A 39 -18.87 9.75 -11.62
C GLN A 39 -18.78 11.23 -11.97
N ALA A 40 -17.70 11.89 -11.59
CA ALA A 40 -17.40 13.28 -11.95
C ALA A 40 -16.86 13.45 -13.38
N LYS A 41 -16.84 12.38 -14.20
CA LYS A 41 -16.31 12.33 -15.57
C LYS A 41 -14.81 12.62 -15.65
N GLY A 42 -14.07 12.42 -14.57
CA GLY A 42 -12.63 12.47 -14.53
C GLY A 42 -11.98 11.16 -15.00
N SER A 43 -10.67 11.19 -15.17
CA SER A 43 -9.85 10.04 -15.54
C SER A 43 -8.98 9.63 -14.35
N PRO A 44 -9.23 8.45 -13.73
CA PRO A 44 -8.48 7.98 -12.58
C PRO A 44 -7.04 7.60 -12.93
N TYR A 45 -6.09 7.94 -12.05
CA TYR A 45 -4.68 7.63 -12.20
C TYR A 45 -4.10 7.05 -10.90
N PHE A 46 -3.62 5.80 -10.95
CA PHE A 46 -3.27 4.98 -9.79
C PHE A 46 -1.77 4.80 -9.56
N LYS A 47 -0.90 5.20 -10.50
CA LYS A 47 0.50 4.78 -10.51
C LYS A 47 1.26 5.01 -9.20
N GLN A 48 0.89 6.08 -8.46
CA GLN A 48 1.52 6.39 -7.17
C GLN A 48 0.70 5.91 -5.97
N ALA A 49 -0.54 5.47 -6.21
CA ALA A 49 -1.47 5.04 -5.17
C ALA A 49 -1.32 3.55 -4.80
N LEU A 50 -0.57 2.77 -5.58
CA LEU A 50 -0.35 1.36 -5.32
C LEU A 50 1.13 1.06 -5.11
N THR A 51 1.42 0.47 -3.96
CA THR A 51 2.75 -0.03 -3.60
C THR A 51 2.64 -1.52 -3.23
N VAL A 52 3.65 -2.30 -3.60
CA VAL A 52 3.72 -3.73 -3.29
C VAL A 52 4.97 -4.00 -2.47
N ALA A 53 4.81 -4.64 -1.32
CA ALA A 53 5.91 -5.00 -0.42
C ALA A 53 5.52 -6.20 0.44
N ASP A 54 6.48 -7.01 0.85
CA ASP A 54 6.27 -8.01 1.90
C ASP A 54 6.42 -7.33 3.26
N LEU A 55 5.30 -6.99 3.90
CA LEU A 55 5.26 -6.23 5.16
C LEU A 55 5.28 -7.13 6.40
N ASN A 56 4.74 -8.33 6.30
CA ASN A 56 4.56 -9.28 7.41
C ASN A 56 5.60 -10.41 7.40
N ILE A 57 6.50 -10.40 6.40
CA ILE A 57 7.64 -11.32 6.24
C ILE A 57 7.18 -12.79 6.08
N ASP A 58 6.09 -13.01 5.37
CA ASP A 58 5.59 -14.37 5.06
C ASP A 58 5.99 -14.86 3.65
N GLY A 59 6.70 -14.01 2.88
CA GLY A 59 7.13 -14.28 1.52
C GLY A 59 6.04 -14.02 0.47
N LEU A 60 4.87 -13.54 0.87
CA LEU A 60 3.79 -13.13 -0.02
C LEU A 60 3.71 -11.59 -0.08
N PRO A 61 3.25 -11.03 -1.19
CA PRO A 61 3.16 -9.57 -1.30
C PRO A 61 1.97 -9.00 -0.54
N GLU A 62 2.17 -7.88 0.16
CA GLU A 62 1.09 -6.98 0.53
C GLU A 62 0.93 -5.89 -0.52
N TYR A 63 -0.32 -5.55 -0.78
CA TYR A 63 -0.72 -4.48 -1.69
C TYR A 63 -1.24 -3.31 -0.87
N ILE A 64 -0.50 -2.19 -0.90
CA ILE A 64 -0.85 -0.96 -0.17
C ILE A 64 -1.52 -0.04 -1.18
N VAL A 65 -2.81 0.21 -1.01
CA VAL A 65 -3.59 1.15 -1.82
C VAL A 65 -3.76 2.44 -1.02
N ASP A 66 -3.04 3.48 -1.44
CA ASP A 66 -3.01 4.78 -0.77
C ASP A 66 -3.90 5.78 -1.49
N GLY A 67 -5.12 5.96 -1.00
CA GLY A 67 -6.10 6.86 -1.58
C GLY A 67 -5.69 8.34 -1.53
N SER A 68 -4.76 8.74 -0.65
CA SER A 68 -4.26 10.12 -0.61
C SER A 68 -3.40 10.48 -1.83
N ARG A 69 -2.83 9.48 -2.49
CA ARG A 69 -2.01 9.61 -3.70
C ARG A 69 -2.77 9.38 -5.00
N PHE A 70 -4.06 9.15 -4.87
CA PHE A 70 -4.92 8.94 -6.01
C PHE A 70 -5.18 10.27 -6.73
N VAL A 71 -5.04 10.30 -8.04
CA VAL A 71 -5.24 11.50 -8.85
C VAL A 71 -6.43 11.31 -9.78
N CYS A 72 -7.35 12.27 -9.79
CA CYS A 72 -8.47 12.34 -10.72
C CYS A 72 -8.22 13.44 -11.73
N LYS A 73 -7.77 13.11 -12.93
CA LYS A 73 -7.50 14.10 -13.97
C LYS A 73 -8.80 14.62 -14.56
N GLY A 74 -8.97 15.95 -14.56
CA GLY A 74 -10.15 16.63 -15.09
C GLY A 74 -11.34 16.69 -14.13
N ALA A 75 -11.20 16.16 -12.90
CA ALA A 75 -12.18 16.31 -11.83
C ALA A 75 -11.47 16.21 -10.46
N GLU A 76 -10.45 17.01 -10.24
CA GLU A 76 -9.54 16.95 -9.09
C GLU A 76 -10.30 17.13 -7.76
N SER A 77 -11.36 17.95 -7.75
CA SER A 77 -12.21 18.16 -6.57
C SER A 77 -13.11 16.98 -6.19
N ALA A 78 -13.19 15.95 -7.04
CA ALA A 78 -14.02 14.78 -6.76
C ALA A 78 -13.41 13.83 -5.71
N ILE A 79 -12.12 14.01 -5.40
CA ILE A 79 -11.36 13.15 -4.48
C ILE A 79 -10.40 14.01 -3.65
N ASN A 80 -10.06 13.51 -2.48
CA ASN A 80 -9.00 14.07 -1.61
C ASN A 80 -9.18 15.57 -1.30
N GLN A 81 -10.40 16.02 -1.07
CA GLN A 81 -10.68 17.44 -0.83
C GLN A 81 -9.92 18.01 0.37
N ASP A 82 -9.62 17.20 1.37
CA ASP A 82 -8.90 17.56 2.59
C ASP A 82 -7.45 17.07 2.61
N GLY A 83 -6.89 16.67 1.45
CA GLY A 83 -5.54 16.16 1.33
C GLY A 83 -5.34 14.76 1.94
N GLY A 84 -6.42 14.08 2.32
CA GLY A 84 -6.41 12.72 2.84
C GLY A 84 -7.18 11.74 1.96
N GLY A 85 -7.05 10.46 2.27
CA GLY A 85 -7.76 9.38 1.58
C GLY A 85 -7.81 8.12 2.44
N THR A 86 -8.52 7.09 1.98
CA THR A 86 -8.48 5.79 2.63
C THR A 86 -7.21 5.05 2.21
N VAL A 87 -6.45 4.54 3.17
CA VAL A 87 -5.39 3.57 2.93
C VAL A 87 -5.94 2.19 3.20
N GLU A 88 -5.84 1.31 2.21
CA GLU A 88 -6.21 -0.10 2.33
C GLU A 88 -4.97 -0.97 2.14
N ILE A 89 -4.82 -2.02 2.96
CA ILE A 89 -3.73 -2.98 2.84
C ILE A 89 -4.35 -4.36 2.65
N TYR A 90 -3.97 -5.00 1.56
CA TYR A 90 -4.39 -6.35 1.23
C TYR A 90 -3.21 -7.29 1.39
N THR A 91 -3.37 -8.38 2.14
CA THR A 91 -2.35 -9.44 2.25
C THR A 91 -2.54 -10.45 1.13
N GLY A 92 -1.45 -10.78 0.44
CA GLY A 92 -1.43 -11.86 -0.54
C GLY A 92 -1.79 -13.20 0.10
N GLN A 93 -2.32 -14.08 -0.71
CA GLN A 93 -2.68 -15.44 -0.30
C GLN A 93 -1.94 -16.45 -1.20
N SER A 94 -1.69 -17.64 -0.67
CA SER A 94 -0.95 -18.70 -1.38
C SER A 94 -1.65 -19.20 -2.66
N ASP A 95 -2.96 -18.93 -2.79
CA ASP A 95 -3.74 -19.23 -4.00
C ASP A 95 -3.67 -18.14 -5.07
N GLY A 96 -2.87 -17.09 -4.84
CA GLY A 96 -2.74 -15.93 -5.73
C GLY A 96 -3.83 -14.86 -5.53
N GLY A 97 -4.75 -15.07 -4.58
CA GLY A 97 -5.72 -14.06 -4.17
C GLY A 97 -5.12 -13.02 -3.22
N ALA A 98 -5.96 -12.11 -2.73
CA ALA A 98 -5.61 -11.19 -1.65
C ALA A 98 -6.83 -10.93 -0.76
N ARG A 99 -6.56 -10.55 0.49
CA ARG A 99 -7.59 -10.26 1.49
C ARG A 99 -7.30 -8.91 2.15
N LEU A 100 -8.35 -8.09 2.29
CA LEU A 100 -8.24 -6.84 3.04
C LEU A 100 -7.85 -7.14 4.50
N ALA A 101 -6.73 -6.58 4.94
CA ALA A 101 -6.17 -6.77 6.27
C ALA A 101 -6.08 -5.47 7.08
N PHE A 102 -6.34 -4.32 6.45
CA PHE A 102 -6.39 -3.02 7.10
C PHE A 102 -7.10 -2.01 6.21
N ALA A 103 -7.86 -1.10 6.81
CA ALA A 103 -8.41 0.08 6.14
C ALA A 103 -8.53 1.24 7.15
N HIS A 104 -8.00 2.41 6.79
CA HIS A 104 -8.08 3.61 7.64
C HIS A 104 -7.92 4.89 6.82
N ALA A 105 -8.59 5.95 7.25
CA ALA A 105 -8.37 7.28 6.67
C ALA A 105 -6.99 7.81 7.07
N ALA A 106 -6.24 8.33 6.12
CA ALA A 106 -4.89 8.85 6.34
C ALA A 106 -4.54 9.94 5.33
N HIS A 107 -3.56 10.77 5.64
CA HIS A 107 -3.00 11.78 4.74
C HIS A 107 -1.91 11.21 3.83
N GLY A 108 -1.51 9.96 4.04
CA GLY A 108 -0.52 9.28 3.23
C GLY A 108 0.10 8.10 3.92
N THR A 109 1.00 7.45 3.18
CA THR A 109 1.81 6.34 3.65
C THR A 109 3.29 6.66 3.52
N TYR A 110 4.09 6.13 4.43
CA TYR A 110 5.54 6.11 4.33
C TYR A 110 6.03 4.68 4.50
N LEU A 111 6.67 4.16 3.45
CA LEU A 111 7.32 2.85 3.47
C LEU A 111 8.81 3.04 3.75
N LYS A 112 9.32 2.35 4.76
CA LYS A 112 10.72 2.40 5.14
C LYS A 112 11.55 1.45 4.27
N ASP A 113 12.45 2.01 3.45
CA ASP A 113 13.23 1.25 2.47
C ASP A 113 14.49 0.59 3.06
N ASP A 114 14.97 1.07 4.22
CA ASP A 114 16.19 0.57 4.87
C ASP A 114 15.97 -0.75 5.64
N TYR A 115 14.77 -1.32 5.52
CA TYR A 115 14.48 -2.61 6.11
C TYR A 115 15.21 -3.72 5.36
N SER A 116 16.12 -4.42 6.05
CA SER A 116 16.67 -5.65 5.54
C SER A 116 16.19 -6.83 6.39
N TYR A 117 15.79 -7.89 5.71
CA TYR A 117 15.43 -9.17 6.34
C TYR A 117 16.56 -9.68 7.22
N ALA A 118 17.83 -9.56 6.74
CA ALA A 118 19.02 -9.94 7.47
C ALA A 118 19.19 -9.14 8.78
N LYS A 119 18.79 -7.87 8.81
CA LYS A 119 18.84 -7.07 10.05
C LYS A 119 17.79 -7.53 11.05
N ALA A 120 16.58 -7.87 10.59
CA ALA A 120 15.53 -8.40 11.45
C ALA A 120 15.92 -9.74 12.06
N GLU A 121 16.48 -10.65 11.25
CA GLU A 121 17.01 -11.94 11.73
C GLU A 121 18.16 -11.75 12.71
N ALA A 122 19.08 -10.82 12.44
CA ALA A 122 20.20 -10.53 13.34
C ALA A 122 19.73 -9.96 14.67
N ASP A 123 18.72 -9.09 14.69
CA ASP A 123 18.16 -8.51 15.91
C ASP A 123 17.42 -9.61 16.75
N ILE A 124 16.73 -10.53 16.10
CA ILE A 124 16.10 -11.70 16.75
C ILE A 124 17.17 -12.65 17.29
N ALA A 125 18.22 -12.95 16.51
CA ALA A 125 19.31 -13.82 16.90
C ALA A 125 20.15 -13.22 18.05
N ALA A 126 20.21 -11.89 18.17
CA ALA A 126 20.84 -11.18 19.27
C ALA A 126 20.01 -11.17 20.57
N GLY A 127 18.88 -11.89 20.62
CA GLY A 127 18.01 -11.98 21.79
C GLY A 127 16.95 -10.87 21.87
N GLY A 128 16.74 -10.15 20.79
CA GLY A 128 15.60 -9.24 20.66
C GLY A 128 14.29 -10.01 20.77
N ASP A 129 13.35 -9.51 21.60
CA ASP A 129 12.03 -10.11 21.73
C ASP A 129 11.34 -10.06 20.35
N PRO A 130 10.91 -11.21 19.75
CA PRO A 130 10.13 -11.23 18.52
C PRO A 130 8.87 -10.35 18.58
N LYS A 131 8.35 -10.06 19.78
CA LYS A 131 7.24 -9.13 20.01
C LYS A 131 7.68 -7.67 19.92
N THR A 132 8.95 -7.37 20.21
CA THR A 132 9.55 -6.04 20.01
C THR A 132 10.22 -5.91 18.63
N ALA A 133 10.50 -7.01 17.95
CA ALA A 133 10.72 -7.00 16.49
C ALA A 133 9.52 -6.39 15.74
N GLY A 134 8.35 -6.26 16.39
CA GLY A 134 7.26 -5.37 15.96
C GLY A 134 7.63 -3.88 15.87
N ASN A 135 8.79 -3.44 16.37
CA ASN A 135 9.38 -2.15 16.02
C ASN A 135 9.94 -2.12 14.60
N LEU A 136 9.90 -3.24 13.89
CA LEU A 136 10.22 -3.37 12.47
C LEU A 136 9.03 -2.99 11.57
N SER A 137 8.14 -2.13 12.05
CA SER A 137 7.15 -1.52 11.16
C SER A 137 7.84 -0.94 9.96
N ARG A 138 7.58 -1.54 8.81
CA ARG A 138 8.05 -1.01 7.52
C ARG A 138 7.10 0.05 6.99
N LEU A 139 5.85 0.03 7.41
CA LEU A 139 4.80 0.93 6.95
C LEU A 139 4.32 1.84 8.07
N TYR A 140 4.28 3.13 7.78
CA TYR A 140 3.74 4.17 8.63
C TYR A 140 2.60 4.87 7.90
N LEU A 141 1.53 5.20 8.62
CA LEU A 141 0.48 6.07 8.13
C LEU A 141 0.67 7.49 8.68
N ILE A 142 0.46 8.47 7.82
CA ILE A 142 0.38 9.88 8.20
C ILE A 142 -1.08 10.11 8.59
N VAL A 143 -1.34 10.29 9.86
CA VAL A 143 -2.69 10.45 10.43
C VAL A 143 -2.78 11.74 11.23
N SER A 144 -4.00 12.17 11.56
CA SER A 144 -4.26 13.37 12.37
C SER A 144 -5.21 13.07 13.52
N GLY A 145 -5.50 14.09 14.33
CA GLY A 145 -6.49 14.04 15.38
C GLY A 145 -6.11 13.15 16.57
N GLU A 146 -7.07 12.39 17.08
CA GLU A 146 -6.90 11.59 18.30
C GLU A 146 -5.80 10.53 18.20
N LEU A 147 -5.51 10.06 17.00
CA LEU A 147 -4.45 9.08 16.75
C LEU A 147 -3.05 9.63 17.00
N CYS A 148 -2.89 10.96 16.98
CA CYS A 148 -1.62 11.64 17.27
C CYS A 148 -1.46 12.04 18.73
N ARG A 149 -2.54 12.01 19.51
CA ARG A 149 -2.50 12.42 20.92
C ARG A 149 -1.74 11.42 21.75
N LYS A 150 -0.66 11.87 22.37
CA LYS A 150 -0.06 11.18 23.50
C LYS A 150 0.28 12.02 24.69
N ASN A 151 0.56 13.28 24.53
CA ASN A 151 0.71 14.22 25.64
C ASN A 151 0.13 15.54 25.20
N SER A 152 -0.51 16.22 26.11
CA SER A 152 -1.30 17.44 25.99
C SER A 152 -0.59 18.67 25.38
N GLU A 153 0.58 18.51 24.80
CA GLU A 153 1.42 19.62 24.34
C GLU A 153 1.50 19.77 22.80
N THR A 154 1.04 18.79 22.03
CA THR A 154 0.96 18.92 20.59
C THR A 154 -0.42 19.35 20.15
N GLU A 155 -0.50 20.32 19.26
CA GLU A 155 -1.76 20.77 18.70
C GLU A 155 -2.55 19.58 18.14
N PRO A 156 -3.84 19.43 18.52
CA PRO A 156 -4.61 18.23 18.20
C PRO A 156 -4.85 18.00 16.70
N GLU A 157 -4.46 18.92 15.85
CA GLU A 157 -4.69 18.90 14.40
C GLU A 157 -3.43 18.58 13.59
N SER A 158 -2.25 18.60 14.22
CA SER A 158 -1.01 18.32 13.49
C SER A 158 -0.91 16.86 13.07
N PRO A 159 -0.63 16.56 11.81
CA PRO A 159 -0.42 15.19 11.36
C PRO A 159 0.78 14.54 12.04
N CYS A 160 0.70 13.24 12.29
CA CYS A 160 1.81 12.45 12.80
C CYS A 160 1.95 11.11 12.07
N MET A 161 3.12 10.51 12.19
CA MET A 161 3.37 9.19 11.61
C MET A 161 3.11 8.10 12.65
N ARG A 162 2.20 7.18 12.33
CA ARG A 162 1.88 6.02 13.17
C ARG A 162 2.34 4.73 12.50
N PRO A 163 3.19 3.94 13.18
CA PRO A 163 3.63 2.67 12.66
C PRO A 163 2.49 1.65 12.67
N LEU A 164 2.43 0.82 11.63
CA LEU A 164 1.58 -0.36 11.56
C LEU A 164 2.40 -1.61 11.84
N VAL A 165 1.80 -2.55 12.55
CA VAL A 165 2.36 -3.86 12.84
C VAL A 165 1.39 -4.95 12.43
N TRP A 166 1.94 -6.09 12.03
CA TRP A 166 1.17 -7.27 11.74
C TRP A 166 0.79 -7.99 13.04
N ASN A 167 -0.52 -8.18 13.26
CA ASN A 167 -1.03 -9.03 14.32
C ASN A 167 -1.29 -10.44 13.76
N ILE A 168 -0.44 -11.39 14.09
CA ILE A 168 -0.50 -12.75 13.57
C ILE A 168 -1.75 -13.51 14.00
N GLU A 169 -2.26 -13.24 15.22
CA GLU A 169 -3.45 -13.91 15.74
C GLU A 169 -4.72 -13.45 15.01
N LYS A 170 -4.83 -12.14 14.81
CA LYS A 170 -5.97 -11.53 14.10
C LYS A 170 -5.82 -11.56 12.58
N ARG A 171 -4.60 -11.85 12.10
CA ARG A 171 -4.24 -11.81 10.67
C ARG A 171 -4.59 -10.47 10.01
N GLN A 172 -4.28 -9.37 10.70
CA GLN A 172 -4.54 -8.00 10.23
C GLN A 172 -3.42 -7.06 10.68
N PHE A 173 -3.30 -5.93 9.98
CA PHE A 173 -2.46 -4.83 10.46
C PHE A 173 -3.22 -4.01 11.48
N GLU A 174 -2.49 -3.47 12.46
CA GLU A 174 -3.04 -2.57 13.47
C GLU A 174 -1.98 -1.54 13.85
N PHE A 175 -2.42 -0.42 14.40
CA PHE A 175 -1.49 0.58 14.91
C PHE A 175 -0.71 0.01 16.08
N ASN A 176 0.62 0.17 16.05
CA ASN A 176 1.45 -0.18 17.19
C ASN A 176 1.06 0.71 18.38
N GLY A 177 0.84 0.08 19.54
CA GLY A 177 0.50 0.78 20.79
C GLY A 177 1.65 1.65 21.32
N VAL A 178 2.89 1.42 20.87
CA VAL A 178 4.03 2.27 21.21
C VAL A 178 4.06 3.47 20.25
N HIS A 179 3.88 4.65 20.79
CA HIS A 179 3.84 5.90 20.05
C HIS A 179 5.27 6.36 19.70
N ALA A 180 5.74 6.04 18.54
CA ALA A 180 6.87 6.75 17.96
C ALA A 180 6.34 7.98 17.21
N THR A 181 6.27 9.11 17.88
CA THR A 181 6.10 10.40 17.20
C THR A 181 7.43 10.72 16.54
N ILE A 182 7.55 10.42 15.26
CA ILE A 182 8.62 11.02 14.45
C ILE A 182 8.07 12.39 14.07
N GLY A 183 8.55 13.44 14.74
CA GLY A 183 8.24 14.80 14.32
C GLY A 183 8.67 14.97 12.87
N LEU A 184 7.77 15.42 12.02
CA LEU A 184 8.12 15.92 10.70
C LEU A 184 8.92 17.22 10.94
N SER A 185 10.26 17.11 11.07
CA SER A 185 11.10 18.29 11.00
C SER A 185 11.00 18.81 9.57
N GLU A 186 10.42 19.98 9.40
CA GLU A 186 10.48 20.71 8.15
C GLU A 186 11.95 20.80 7.71
N SER A 187 12.28 20.07 6.66
CA SER A 187 13.54 20.29 5.97
C SER A 187 13.42 21.64 5.25
N LYS A 188 14.08 22.65 5.80
CA LYS A 188 14.33 23.93 5.11
C LYS A 188 15.24 23.71 3.92
#